data_27f98ecc0f2b6d232aaf1da603d710b1
#
_entry.id   27f98ecc0f2b6d232aaf1da603d710b1
#
_cell.length_a   1.000
_cell.length_b   1.000
_cell.length_c   1.000
_cell.angle_alpha   90.00
_cell.angle_beta   90.00
_cell.angle_gamma   90.00
#
_symmetry.space_group_name_H-M   'P 1'
#
loop_
_entity.id
_entity.type
_entity.pdbx_description
1 polymer ?
#
loop_
_entity_poly.entity_id
_entity_poly.type
_entity_poly.pdbx_seq_one_letter_code
_entity_poly.pdbx_strand_id
1 'polypeptide(L)'
;MRNRVNIGTASIVLIFIILCLSVFSLLSLSDGKSALTFAQRKADSVTAYYETDSAGQAFLHRFFAAVSDGSSEEDALNQAAAGLPDGSETGFRTSGTPYCEIPMTAGQALCIEIDTAASAPAAYYVYNKEDYLIDDSLPVWGG
;
A
#
# COMPACT_ATOMS: atom_id res chain seq x y z
N MET A 1 -3.00 70.15 -13.50
CA MET A 1 -2.06 69.04 -13.86
C MET A 1 -2.81 67.98 -14.54
N ARG A 2 -2.62 67.78 -15.85
CA ARG A 2 -3.23 66.66 -16.60
C ARG A 2 -2.42 65.41 -16.31
N ASN A 3 -2.96 64.52 -15.50
CA ASN A 3 -2.43 63.15 -15.37
C ASN A 3 -2.55 62.47 -16.74
N ARG A 4 -1.46 62.49 -17.50
CA ARG A 4 -1.31 61.59 -18.63
C ARG A 4 -1.10 60.17 -18.05
N VAL A 5 -2.20 59.49 -17.81
CA VAL A 5 -2.14 58.04 -17.52
C VAL A 5 -1.46 57.42 -18.74
N ASN A 6 -0.23 56.91 -18.56
CA ASN A 6 0.50 56.21 -19.60
C ASN A 6 -0.25 54.90 -19.88
N ILE A 7 -1.07 54.91 -20.93
CA ILE A 7 -1.87 53.74 -21.37
C ILE A 7 -0.97 52.52 -21.55
N GLY A 8 0.29 52.72 -21.95
CA GLY A 8 1.27 51.66 -22.10
C GLY A 8 1.65 50.97 -20.80
N THR A 9 1.83 51.71 -19.69
CA THR A 9 2.16 51.15 -18.39
C THR A 9 0.99 50.36 -17.79
N ALA A 10 -0.23 50.86 -17.95
CA ALA A 10 -1.44 50.15 -17.52
C ALA A 10 -1.62 48.81 -18.26
N SER A 11 -1.35 48.80 -19.57
CA SER A 11 -1.41 47.58 -20.37
C SER A 11 -0.38 46.53 -19.94
N ILE A 12 0.85 46.95 -19.64
CA ILE A 12 1.92 46.05 -19.15
C ILE A 12 1.55 45.43 -17.80
N VAL A 13 1.04 46.23 -16.88
CA VAL A 13 0.58 45.77 -15.56
C VAL A 13 -0.58 44.77 -15.71
N LEU A 14 -1.53 45.02 -16.62
CA LEU A 14 -2.64 44.12 -16.86
C LEU A 14 -2.16 42.78 -17.39
N ILE A 15 -1.24 42.76 -18.37
CA ILE A 15 -0.66 41.52 -18.92
C ILE A 15 0.06 40.77 -17.82
N PHE A 16 0.83 41.44 -16.96
CA PHE A 16 1.54 40.79 -15.85
C PHE A 16 0.58 40.15 -14.86
N ILE A 17 -0.51 40.82 -14.50
CA ILE A 17 -1.55 40.26 -13.61
C ILE A 17 -2.19 39.01 -14.24
N ILE A 18 -2.52 39.04 -15.53
CA ILE A 18 -3.11 37.89 -16.23
C ILE A 18 -2.12 36.71 -16.23
N LEU A 19 -0.84 36.96 -16.48
CA LEU A 19 0.19 35.90 -16.43
C LEU A 19 0.31 35.30 -15.03
N CYS A 20 0.36 36.12 -13.99
CA CYS A 20 0.41 35.66 -12.61
C CYS A 20 -0.81 34.82 -12.25
N LEU A 21 -2.02 35.25 -12.60
CA LEU A 21 -3.25 34.52 -12.34
C LEU A 21 -3.28 33.18 -13.11
N SER A 22 -2.76 33.17 -14.33
CA SER A 22 -2.68 31.95 -15.14
C SER A 22 -1.74 30.91 -14.49
N VAL A 23 -0.58 31.35 -14.02
CA VAL A 23 0.38 30.46 -13.32
C VAL A 23 -0.21 29.93 -12.02
N PHE A 24 -0.84 30.79 -11.21
CA PHE A 24 -1.50 30.35 -9.97
C PHE A 24 -2.63 29.36 -10.23
N SER A 25 -3.41 29.57 -11.30
CA SER A 25 -4.48 28.63 -11.68
C SER A 25 -3.93 27.26 -12.07
N LEU A 26 -2.83 27.20 -12.83
CA LEU A 26 -2.18 25.96 -13.21
C LEU A 26 -1.58 25.23 -12.02
N LEU A 27 -0.91 25.95 -11.12
CA LEU A 27 -0.36 25.36 -9.90
C LEU A 27 -1.46 24.79 -9.00
N SER A 28 -2.53 25.56 -8.77
CA SER A 28 -3.67 25.11 -7.96
C SER A 28 -4.35 23.87 -8.53
N LEU A 29 -4.50 23.80 -9.87
CA LEU A 29 -5.06 22.64 -10.54
C LEU A 29 -4.14 21.42 -10.42
N SER A 30 -2.83 21.61 -10.56
CA SER A 30 -1.83 20.57 -10.41
C SER A 30 -1.84 19.98 -9.01
N ASP A 31 -1.84 20.83 -7.99
CA ASP A 31 -1.90 20.42 -6.58
C ASP A 31 -3.20 19.66 -6.27
N GLY A 32 -4.33 20.16 -6.75
CA GLY A 32 -5.62 19.50 -6.58
C GLY A 32 -5.66 18.11 -7.22
N LYS A 33 -5.09 17.94 -8.41
CA LYS A 33 -5.00 16.65 -9.09
C LYS A 33 -4.07 15.68 -8.34
N SER A 34 -2.94 16.16 -7.85
CA SER A 34 -1.99 15.37 -7.07
C SER A 34 -2.62 14.90 -5.75
N ALA A 35 -3.31 15.79 -5.05
CA ALA A 35 -4.02 15.47 -3.81
C ALA A 35 -5.12 14.42 -4.02
N LEU A 36 -5.89 14.53 -5.11
CA LEU A 36 -6.91 13.54 -5.47
C LEU A 36 -6.30 12.16 -5.74
N THR A 37 -5.23 12.12 -6.56
CA THR A 37 -4.53 10.86 -6.86
C THR A 37 -3.96 10.21 -5.61
N PHE A 38 -3.40 11.01 -4.71
CA PHE A 38 -2.89 10.51 -3.42
C PHE A 38 -4.01 9.96 -2.54
N ALA A 39 -5.14 10.68 -2.45
CA ALA A 39 -6.30 10.23 -1.69
C ALA A 39 -6.88 8.91 -2.23
N GLN A 40 -6.96 8.77 -3.56
CA GLN A 40 -7.39 7.53 -4.20
C GLN A 40 -6.45 6.36 -3.88
N ARG A 41 -5.14 6.54 -4.07
CA ARG A 41 -4.14 5.50 -3.75
C ARG A 41 -4.21 5.07 -2.28
N LYS A 42 -4.41 6.03 -1.38
CA LYS A 42 -4.58 5.73 0.04
C LYS A 42 -5.86 4.94 0.31
N ALA A 43 -6.97 5.29 -0.31
CA ALA A 43 -8.23 4.56 -0.20
C ALA A 43 -8.10 3.12 -0.73
N ASP A 44 -7.47 2.94 -1.90
CA ASP A 44 -7.23 1.63 -2.51
C ASP A 44 -6.33 0.76 -1.61
N SER A 45 -5.28 1.33 -1.05
CA SER A 45 -4.39 0.62 -0.11
C SER A 45 -5.11 0.18 1.17
N VAL A 46 -5.96 1.03 1.72
CA VAL A 46 -6.76 0.70 2.91
C VAL A 46 -7.77 -0.41 2.60
N THR A 47 -8.43 -0.34 1.45
CA THR A 47 -9.37 -1.38 1.01
C THR A 47 -8.65 -2.72 0.83
N ALA A 48 -7.54 -2.73 0.11
CA ALA A 48 -6.72 -3.93 -0.08
C ALA A 48 -6.24 -4.53 1.25
N TYR A 49 -5.86 -3.68 2.22
CA TYR A 49 -5.47 -4.14 3.54
C TYR A 49 -6.62 -4.88 4.25
N TYR A 50 -7.82 -4.28 4.29
CA TYR A 50 -8.96 -4.91 4.97
C TYR A 50 -9.47 -6.17 4.27
N GLU A 51 -9.41 -6.23 2.94
CA GLU A 51 -9.73 -7.46 2.19
C GLU A 51 -8.75 -8.58 2.53
N THR A 52 -7.45 -8.28 2.56
CA THR A 52 -6.40 -9.24 2.90
C THR A 52 -6.49 -9.64 4.37
N ASP A 53 -6.74 -8.71 5.28
CA ASP A 53 -6.94 -8.98 6.71
C ASP A 53 -8.14 -9.91 6.92
N SER A 54 -9.26 -9.66 6.25
CA SER A 54 -10.44 -10.52 6.30
C SER A 54 -10.14 -11.94 5.83
N ALA A 55 -9.36 -12.09 4.75
CA ALA A 55 -8.93 -13.39 4.26
C ALA A 55 -8.00 -14.10 5.28
N GLY A 56 -7.09 -13.35 5.89
CA GLY A 56 -6.20 -13.85 6.94
C GLY A 56 -6.94 -14.32 8.19
N GLN A 57 -7.93 -13.56 8.65
CA GLN A 57 -8.78 -13.96 9.78
C GLN A 57 -9.60 -15.22 9.46
N ALA A 58 -10.17 -15.29 8.26
CA ALA A 58 -10.90 -16.47 7.80
C ALA A 58 -10.01 -17.71 7.70
N PHE A 59 -8.76 -17.54 7.26
CA PHE A 59 -7.76 -18.59 7.24
C PHE A 59 -7.45 -19.09 8.65
N LEU A 60 -7.14 -18.21 9.58
CA LEU A 60 -6.89 -18.58 10.99
C LEU A 60 -8.07 -19.34 11.60
N HIS A 61 -9.29 -18.86 11.38
CA HIS A 61 -10.47 -19.53 11.89
C HIS A 61 -10.61 -20.96 11.35
N ARG A 62 -10.41 -21.17 10.03
CA ARG A 62 -10.47 -22.51 9.42
C ARG A 62 -9.36 -23.41 9.94
N PHE A 63 -8.14 -22.87 10.06
CA PHE A 63 -6.98 -23.61 10.56
C PHE A 63 -7.24 -24.13 11.97
N PHE A 64 -7.62 -23.24 12.91
CA PHE A 64 -7.88 -23.65 14.28
C PHE A 64 -9.11 -24.55 14.43
N ALA A 65 -10.13 -24.37 13.60
CA ALA A 65 -11.27 -25.28 13.57
C ALA A 65 -10.81 -26.70 13.17
N ALA A 66 -10.03 -26.84 12.09
CA ALA A 66 -9.53 -28.12 11.63
C ALA A 66 -8.61 -28.81 12.67
N VAL A 67 -7.73 -28.05 13.32
CA VAL A 67 -6.89 -28.57 14.41
C VAL A 67 -7.75 -29.04 15.59
N SER A 68 -8.79 -28.29 15.96
CA SER A 68 -9.72 -28.64 17.03
C SER A 68 -10.52 -29.92 16.71
N ASP A 69 -10.81 -30.16 15.43
CA ASP A 69 -11.48 -31.39 14.96
C ASP A 69 -10.52 -32.58 14.87
N GLY A 70 -9.25 -32.41 15.25
CA GLY A 70 -8.25 -33.49 15.32
C GLY A 70 -7.46 -33.70 14.02
N SER A 71 -7.53 -32.79 13.07
CA SER A 71 -6.67 -32.84 11.87
C SER A 71 -5.22 -32.56 12.23
N SER A 72 -4.29 -33.15 11.45
CA SER A 72 -2.88 -32.79 11.56
C SER A 72 -2.68 -31.31 11.15
N GLU A 73 -1.59 -30.67 11.61
CA GLU A 73 -1.28 -29.30 11.23
C GLU A 73 -1.15 -29.13 9.71
N GLU A 74 -0.60 -30.13 9.02
CA GLU A 74 -0.47 -30.12 7.58
C GLU A 74 -1.82 -30.20 6.87
N ASP A 75 -2.72 -31.07 7.32
CA ASP A 75 -4.07 -31.19 6.78
C ASP A 75 -4.90 -29.93 7.06
N ALA A 76 -4.77 -29.36 8.27
CA ALA A 76 -5.43 -28.14 8.66
C ALA A 76 -4.95 -26.95 7.81
N LEU A 77 -3.64 -26.88 7.52
CA LEU A 77 -3.05 -25.87 6.66
C LEU A 77 -3.62 -25.95 5.23
N ASN A 78 -3.67 -27.18 4.66
CA ASN A 78 -4.22 -27.42 3.33
C ASN A 78 -5.72 -27.08 3.24
N GLN A 79 -6.51 -27.44 4.26
CA GLN A 79 -7.93 -27.11 4.32
C GLN A 79 -8.15 -25.59 4.42
N ALA A 80 -7.37 -24.92 5.25
CA ALA A 80 -7.46 -23.46 5.42
C ALA A 80 -7.03 -22.73 4.16
N ALA A 81 -6.01 -23.22 3.45
CA ALA A 81 -5.48 -22.66 2.22
C ALA A 81 -6.50 -22.65 1.06
N ALA A 82 -7.43 -23.59 1.01
CA ALA A 82 -8.42 -23.70 -0.05
C ALA A 82 -9.33 -22.47 -0.22
N GLY A 83 -9.38 -21.58 0.79
CA GLY A 83 -10.19 -20.36 0.74
C GLY A 83 -9.38 -19.08 0.65
N LEU A 84 -8.09 -19.17 0.36
CA LEU A 84 -7.22 -18.00 0.19
C LEU A 84 -7.29 -17.44 -1.23
N PRO A 85 -6.97 -16.14 -1.41
CA PRO A 85 -6.83 -15.53 -2.73
C PRO A 85 -5.70 -16.18 -3.55
N ASP A 86 -5.80 -16.04 -4.87
CA ASP A 86 -4.76 -16.54 -5.80
C ASP A 86 -3.40 -15.92 -5.50
N GLY A 87 -2.34 -16.71 -5.57
CA GLY A 87 -0.98 -16.29 -5.27
C GLY A 87 -0.61 -16.31 -3.79
N SER A 88 -1.51 -16.77 -2.91
CA SER A 88 -1.17 -17.02 -1.51
C SER A 88 -0.27 -18.22 -1.35
N GLU A 89 0.66 -18.15 -0.40
CA GLU A 89 1.61 -19.20 -0.08
C GLU A 89 1.39 -19.69 1.35
N THR A 90 1.39 -21.01 1.55
CA THR A 90 1.29 -21.63 2.88
C THR A 90 2.37 -22.68 3.04
N GLY A 91 2.85 -22.87 4.25
CA GLY A 91 3.89 -23.86 4.51
C GLY A 91 4.35 -23.86 5.96
N PHE A 92 5.53 -24.45 6.16
CA PHE A 92 6.18 -24.46 7.46
C PHE A 92 7.52 -23.72 7.38
N ARG A 93 7.80 -22.87 8.34
CA ARG A 93 9.12 -22.26 8.49
C ARG A 93 10.15 -23.35 8.89
N THR A 94 11.43 -23.03 8.77
CA THR A 94 12.52 -23.94 9.19
C THR A 94 12.40 -24.33 10.67
N SER A 95 11.74 -23.52 11.47
CA SER A 95 11.41 -23.78 12.88
C SER A 95 10.27 -24.79 13.07
N GLY A 96 9.58 -25.19 12.00
CA GLY A 96 8.36 -26.01 12.07
C GLY A 96 7.07 -25.21 12.31
N THR A 97 7.15 -23.89 12.38
CA THR A 97 5.99 -23.01 12.59
C THR A 97 5.16 -22.91 11.31
N PRO A 98 3.85 -23.20 11.34
CA PRO A 98 2.97 -23.01 10.20
C PRO A 98 2.87 -21.53 9.84
N TYR A 99 2.89 -21.19 8.54
CA TYR A 99 2.73 -19.82 8.09
C TYR A 99 1.82 -19.72 6.88
N CYS A 100 1.29 -18.52 6.67
CA CYS A 100 0.54 -18.14 5.50
C CYS A 100 1.00 -16.75 5.03
N GLU A 101 1.22 -16.60 3.73
CA GLU A 101 1.50 -15.32 3.08
C GLU A 101 0.41 -15.02 2.06
N ILE A 102 -0.26 -13.89 2.22
CA ILE A 102 -1.34 -13.45 1.34
C ILE A 102 -0.85 -12.21 0.59
N PRO A 103 -0.79 -12.25 -0.75
CA PRO A 103 -0.33 -11.11 -1.53
C PRO A 103 -1.31 -9.95 -1.43
N MET A 104 -0.75 -8.74 -1.36
CA MET A 104 -1.46 -7.47 -1.41
C MET A 104 -1.09 -6.68 -2.66
N THR A 105 -1.82 -5.64 -2.94
CA THR A 105 -1.46 -4.67 -3.99
C THR A 105 -0.13 -3.97 -3.66
N ALA A 106 0.57 -3.50 -4.69
CA ALA A 106 1.83 -2.75 -4.56
C ALA A 106 3.02 -3.54 -3.99
N GLY A 107 3.14 -4.85 -4.30
CA GLY A 107 4.31 -5.65 -3.92
C GLY A 107 4.41 -5.95 -2.42
N GLN A 108 3.33 -5.76 -1.68
CA GLN A 108 3.23 -6.10 -0.27
C GLN A 108 2.61 -7.47 -0.07
N ALA A 109 2.87 -8.09 1.07
CA ALA A 109 2.22 -9.32 1.51
C ALA A 109 1.92 -9.27 3.01
N LEU A 110 0.79 -9.88 3.39
CA LEU A 110 0.46 -10.15 4.79
C LEU A 110 1.05 -11.49 5.17
N CYS A 111 1.91 -11.51 6.17
CA CYS A 111 2.47 -12.72 6.75
C CYS A 111 1.79 -13.04 8.08
N ILE A 112 1.36 -14.28 8.22
CA ILE A 112 0.74 -14.83 9.41
C ILE A 112 1.54 -16.05 9.82
N GLU A 113 2.11 -16.04 11.01
CA GLU A 113 2.75 -17.22 11.62
C GLU A 113 1.88 -17.71 12.79
N ILE A 114 1.72 -19.01 12.91
CA ILE A 114 0.76 -19.60 13.83
C ILE A 114 1.47 -20.33 14.96
N ASP A 115 1.10 -19.99 16.20
CA ASP A 115 1.43 -20.80 17.37
C ASP A 115 0.28 -21.76 17.67
N THR A 116 0.45 -23.01 17.27
CA THR A 116 -0.57 -24.05 17.45
C THR A 116 -0.79 -24.36 18.92
N ALA A 117 0.26 -24.27 19.75
CA ALA A 117 0.17 -24.54 21.18
C ALA A 117 -0.62 -23.45 21.91
N ALA A 118 -0.45 -22.20 21.52
CA ALA A 118 -1.20 -21.07 22.06
C ALA A 118 -2.58 -20.89 21.44
N SER A 119 -2.89 -21.59 20.34
CA SER A 119 -4.08 -21.39 19.50
C SER A 119 -4.26 -19.94 19.08
N ALA A 120 -3.17 -19.28 18.73
CA ALA A 120 -3.10 -17.86 18.41
C ALA A 120 -2.06 -17.59 17.31
N PRO A 121 -2.16 -16.47 16.60
CA PRO A 121 -1.07 -16.07 15.71
C PRO A 121 0.17 -15.69 16.52
N ALA A 122 1.32 -16.29 16.17
CA ALA A 122 2.61 -15.94 16.74
C ALA A 122 3.14 -14.63 16.17
N ALA A 123 2.87 -14.37 14.89
CA ALA A 123 3.18 -13.13 14.21
C ALA A 123 2.12 -12.79 13.17
N TYR A 124 1.82 -11.49 13.03
CA TYR A 124 0.83 -10.98 12.09
C TYR A 124 1.28 -9.60 11.62
N TYR A 125 1.85 -9.53 10.40
CA TYR A 125 2.44 -8.29 9.92
C TYR A 125 2.42 -8.20 8.39
N VAL A 126 2.44 -6.97 7.89
CA VAL A 126 2.58 -6.67 6.47
C VAL A 126 4.03 -6.31 6.18
N TYR A 127 4.58 -6.84 5.09
CA TYR A 127 5.93 -6.54 4.63
C TYR A 127 5.96 -6.33 3.11
N ASN A 128 7.03 -5.73 2.61
CA ASN A 128 7.25 -5.59 1.18
C ASN A 128 7.93 -6.87 0.66
N LYS A 129 7.28 -7.56 -0.28
CA LYS A 129 7.83 -8.76 -0.93
C LYS A 129 8.86 -8.41 -2.01
N GLU A 130 8.77 -7.21 -2.58
CA GLU A 130 9.77 -6.71 -3.53
C GLU A 130 10.93 -6.05 -2.77
N ASP A 131 12.12 -6.66 -2.88
CA ASP A 131 13.35 -5.98 -2.51
C ASP A 131 13.56 -4.81 -3.48
N TYR A 132 13.51 -3.59 -2.97
CA TYR A 132 13.98 -2.42 -3.71
C TYR A 132 15.49 -2.62 -3.98
N LEU A 133 15.81 -2.98 -5.20
CA LEU A 133 17.19 -2.87 -5.67
C LEU A 133 17.56 -1.38 -5.60
N ILE A 134 18.35 -1.03 -4.60
CA ILE A 134 18.93 0.30 -4.50
C ILE A 134 19.82 0.44 -5.72
N ASP A 135 19.51 1.38 -6.62
CA ASP A 135 20.33 1.69 -7.76
C ASP A 135 21.61 2.41 -7.27
N ASP A 136 22.62 1.63 -6.91
CA ASP A 136 23.93 2.13 -6.50
C ASP A 136 24.71 2.82 -7.65
N SER A 137 24.14 2.83 -8.87
CA SER A 137 24.74 3.47 -10.04
C SER A 137 24.58 4.98 -10.06
N LEU A 138 23.70 5.55 -9.23
CA LEU A 138 23.55 6.98 -9.10
C LEU A 138 24.75 7.56 -8.32
N PRO A 139 25.62 8.38 -8.93
CA PRO A 139 26.70 9.01 -8.20
C PRO A 139 26.13 9.98 -7.18
N VAL A 140 26.02 9.54 -5.94
CA VAL A 140 25.66 10.40 -4.83
C VAL A 140 26.86 11.30 -4.56
N TRP A 141 26.83 12.51 -5.18
CA TRP A 141 27.68 13.65 -4.79
C TRP A 141 29.12 13.23 -4.34
N GLY A 142 29.96 12.84 -5.31
CA GLY A 142 31.38 12.79 -5.08
C GLY A 142 31.90 14.24 -5.02
N GLY A 143 32.18 14.73 -3.81
CA GLY A 143 33.00 15.93 -3.62
C GLY A 143 34.46 15.61 -3.83
#